data_aed4491f6ff29fa5fe998070e07df839
#
_entry.id   aed4491f6ff29fa5fe998070e07df839
#
_cell.length_a   1.000
_cell.length_b   1.000
_cell.length_c   1.000
_cell.angle_alpha   90.00
_cell.angle_beta   90.00
_cell.angle_gamma   90.00
#
_symmetry.space_group_name_H-M   'P 1'
#
loop_
_entity.id
_entity.type
_entity.pdbx_description
1 polymer ?
#
loop_
_entity_poly.entity_id
_entity_poly.type
_entity_poly.pdbx_seq_one_letter_code
_entity_poly.pdbx_strand_id
1 'polypeptide(L)'
;MLDSSERSDTWRRAFRPELRAEAIGLAFQGWSVLPGTYPTANGWFGRDGMEADGPRPVHADWQDRIGTDAEQVATWWAGKPYSLLLATGAGVDAIEVDGDLGRRAARVLRTLGFPVPIAATPESRWLFFTRSGGTLHHDLSDHDVTLRAEGDWIALPPSPVQHGVVHWRVKPEVCSWVLPPSRFVQDALLEAVDAPESTLVSAFVAAD
;
A
#
# COMPACT_ATOMS: atom_id res chain seq x y z
N MET A 1 -12.78 14.11 29.72
CA MET A 1 -12.67 14.33 28.25
C MET A 1 -11.18 14.34 27.95
N LEU A 2 -10.62 13.27 27.45
CA LEU A 2 -9.18 13.19 27.12
C LEU A 2 -8.89 14.15 25.98
N ASP A 3 -7.83 14.94 26.13
CA ASP A 3 -7.38 15.89 25.13
C ASP A 3 -7.04 15.18 23.80
N SER A 4 -7.23 15.86 22.67
CA SER A 4 -6.94 15.31 21.33
C SER A 4 -5.48 14.89 21.18
N SER A 5 -4.55 15.51 21.91
CA SER A 5 -3.13 15.16 21.93
C SER A 5 -2.87 13.84 22.65
N GLU A 6 -3.56 13.59 23.79
CA GLU A 6 -3.43 12.33 24.55
C GLU A 6 -4.01 11.13 23.78
N ARG A 7 -5.10 11.33 23.03
CA ARG A 7 -5.66 10.30 22.14
C ARG A 7 -4.69 9.96 20.98
N SER A 8 -4.05 10.98 20.42
CA SER A 8 -3.06 10.86 19.35
C SER A 8 -1.80 10.08 19.80
N ASP A 9 -1.39 10.19 21.05
CA ASP A 9 -0.23 9.45 21.57
C ASP A 9 -0.55 8.03 22.02
N THR A 10 -1.77 7.77 22.42
CA THR A 10 -2.19 6.44 22.88
C THR A 10 -2.29 5.45 21.72
N TRP A 11 -2.89 5.84 20.59
CA TRP A 11 -2.94 4.96 19.42
C TRP A 11 -1.56 4.70 18.81
N ARG A 12 -0.66 5.70 18.81
CA ARG A 12 0.73 5.53 18.34
C ARG A 12 1.50 4.50 19.16
N ARG A 13 1.29 4.47 20.49
CA ARG A 13 1.90 3.47 21.36
C ARG A 13 1.35 2.06 21.09
N ALA A 14 0.07 1.95 20.79
CA ALA A 14 -0.57 0.68 20.47
C ALA A 14 -0.10 0.09 19.12
N PHE A 15 0.12 0.94 18.10
CA PHE A 15 0.53 0.50 16.76
C PHE A 15 2.03 0.18 16.60
N ARG A 16 2.89 0.59 17.54
CA ARG A 16 4.34 0.31 17.45
C ARG A 16 4.70 -1.18 17.28
N PRO A 17 4.14 -2.10 18.08
CA PRO A 17 4.43 -3.52 17.91
C PRO A 17 3.92 -4.08 16.59
N GLU A 18 2.75 -3.62 16.12
CA GLU A 18 2.15 -4.06 14.86
C GLU A 18 2.98 -3.61 13.65
N LEU A 19 3.37 -2.33 13.58
CA LEU A 19 4.24 -1.81 12.52
C LEU A 19 5.57 -2.56 12.44
N ARG A 20 6.19 -2.82 13.60
CA ARG A 20 7.44 -3.58 13.66
C ARG A 20 7.28 -5.01 13.22
N ALA A 21 6.21 -5.69 13.68
CA ALA A 21 5.94 -7.07 13.32
C ALA A 21 5.67 -7.21 11.82
N GLU A 22 4.87 -6.32 11.26
CA GLU A 22 4.56 -6.29 9.83
C GLU A 22 5.82 -6.00 9.00
N ALA A 23 6.64 -5.02 9.39
CA ALA A 23 7.89 -4.70 8.70
C ALA A 23 8.84 -5.91 8.64
N ILE A 24 9.02 -6.61 9.76
CA ILE A 24 9.86 -7.81 9.83
C ILE A 24 9.27 -8.93 8.98
N GLY A 25 7.95 -9.16 9.06
CA GLY A 25 7.26 -10.19 8.29
C GLY A 25 7.40 -10.00 6.79
N LEU A 26 7.20 -8.77 6.30
CA LEU A 26 7.35 -8.42 4.88
C LEU A 26 8.80 -8.53 4.43
N ALA A 27 9.78 -8.04 5.23
CA ALA A 27 11.19 -8.20 4.92
C ALA A 27 11.61 -9.66 4.82
N PHE A 28 11.07 -10.53 5.70
CA PHE A 28 11.31 -11.97 5.66
C PHE A 28 10.78 -12.62 4.37
N GLN A 29 9.75 -12.03 3.77
CA GLN A 29 9.18 -12.44 2.48
C GLN A 29 9.89 -11.79 1.28
N GLY A 30 10.98 -11.06 1.52
CA GLY A 30 11.78 -10.42 0.47
C GLY A 30 11.22 -9.09 -0.04
N TRP A 31 10.24 -8.49 0.65
CA TRP A 31 9.76 -7.16 0.30
C TRP A 31 10.74 -6.09 0.80
N SER A 32 11.05 -5.12 -0.04
CA SER A 32 12.01 -4.05 0.26
C SER A 32 11.37 -2.96 1.11
N VAL A 33 11.23 -3.23 2.41
CA VAL A 33 10.61 -2.31 3.37
C VAL A 33 11.57 -1.23 3.84
N LEU A 34 11.04 -0.03 4.08
CA LEU A 34 11.78 1.15 4.53
C LEU A 34 11.03 1.86 5.66
N PRO A 35 11.76 2.46 6.63
CA PRO A 35 11.13 3.31 7.63
C PRO A 35 10.71 4.65 7.00
N GLY A 36 9.45 5.01 7.19
CA GLY A 36 8.87 6.26 6.73
C GLY A 36 8.61 7.26 7.85
N THR A 37 8.55 8.53 7.51
CA THR A 37 8.03 9.57 8.41
C THR A 37 6.62 9.23 8.87
N TYR A 38 6.21 9.71 10.02
CA TYR A 38 4.89 9.47 10.59
C TYR A 38 4.22 10.77 11.04
N PRO A 39 2.89 10.87 10.99
CA PRO A 39 2.18 12.09 11.35
C PRO A 39 2.21 12.31 12.86
N THR A 40 2.32 13.59 13.26
CA THR A 40 2.19 14.07 14.62
C THR A 40 1.22 15.24 14.68
N ALA A 41 0.88 15.74 15.87
CA ALA A 41 0.06 16.95 16.01
C ALA A 41 0.72 18.18 15.34
N ASN A 42 2.05 18.18 15.19
CA ASN A 42 2.84 19.29 14.67
C ASN A 42 3.39 19.03 13.25
N GLY A 43 2.77 18.12 12.51
CA GLY A 43 3.22 17.72 11.18
C GLY A 43 3.91 16.35 11.15
N TRP A 44 4.73 16.10 10.14
CA TRP A 44 5.42 14.83 9.94
C TRP A 44 6.75 14.80 10.68
N PHE A 45 7.07 13.68 11.32
CA PHE A 45 8.27 13.47 12.09
C PHE A 45 9.10 12.26 11.58
N GLY A 46 10.40 12.30 11.80
CA GLY A 46 11.32 11.20 11.49
C GLY A 46 12.45 11.57 10.52
N ARG A 47 12.38 12.73 9.87
CA ARG A 47 13.44 13.27 9.02
C ARG A 47 13.55 14.77 9.24
N ASP A 48 14.71 15.21 9.72
CA ASP A 48 14.97 16.63 10.01
C ASP A 48 14.98 17.48 8.74
N GLY A 49 14.46 18.70 8.83
CA GLY A 49 14.54 19.72 7.78
C GLY A 49 13.62 19.49 6.58
N MET A 50 12.63 18.60 6.66
CA MET A 50 11.63 18.42 5.60
C MET A 50 10.23 18.72 6.10
N GLU A 51 9.57 19.69 5.48
CA GLU A 51 8.11 19.74 5.46
C GLU A 51 7.62 18.64 4.50
N ALA A 52 6.80 17.73 5.00
CA ALA A 52 6.23 16.64 4.22
C ALA A 52 4.72 16.66 4.33
N ASP A 53 4.04 16.41 3.23
CA ASP A 53 2.58 16.28 3.16
C ASP A 53 2.13 14.80 3.28
N GLY A 54 3.07 13.88 3.55
CA GLY A 54 2.82 12.46 3.61
C GLY A 54 4.02 11.65 4.10
N PRO A 55 3.90 10.33 4.21
CA PRO A 55 5.00 9.46 4.59
C PRO A 55 6.10 9.46 3.52
N ARG A 56 7.34 9.72 3.95
CA ARG A 56 8.55 9.72 3.09
C ARG A 56 9.65 8.89 3.75
N PRO A 57 10.57 8.30 2.99
CA PRO A 57 11.70 7.59 3.57
C PRO A 57 12.47 8.44 4.57
N VAL A 58 12.73 7.90 5.75
CA VAL A 58 13.50 8.56 6.81
C VAL A 58 14.96 8.77 6.38
N HIS A 59 15.51 7.79 5.68
CA HIS A 59 16.88 7.85 5.17
C HIS A 59 16.93 8.57 3.83
N ALA A 60 17.87 9.52 3.68
CA ALA A 60 18.08 10.22 2.41
C ALA A 60 18.63 9.28 1.31
N ASP A 61 19.42 8.31 1.73
CA ASP A 61 20.06 7.26 0.95
C ASP A 61 19.22 5.97 0.90
N TRP A 62 17.91 6.09 0.87
CA TRP A 62 17.00 4.94 0.97
C TRP A 62 17.18 3.93 -0.18
N GLN A 63 17.60 4.37 -1.37
CA GLN A 63 17.88 3.49 -2.49
C GLN A 63 19.01 2.48 -2.17
N ASP A 64 20.01 2.92 -1.41
CA ASP A 64 21.13 2.06 -0.99
C ASP A 64 20.73 1.06 0.10
N ARG A 65 19.51 1.19 0.64
CA ARG A 65 18.94 0.34 1.70
C ARG A 65 17.89 -0.65 1.20
N ILE A 66 17.66 -0.70 -0.11
CA ILE A 66 16.76 -1.67 -0.74
C ILE A 66 17.32 -3.08 -0.52
N GLY A 67 16.46 -4.02 -0.12
CA GLY A 67 16.86 -5.41 0.13
C GLY A 67 17.55 -5.64 1.48
N THR A 68 17.46 -4.69 2.41
CA THR A 68 17.97 -4.86 3.78
C THR A 68 17.29 -6.05 4.47
N ASP A 69 18.09 -6.84 5.17
CA ASP A 69 17.59 -8.03 5.86
C ASP A 69 16.65 -7.74 7.03
N ALA A 70 15.91 -8.75 7.47
CA ALA A 70 14.88 -8.62 8.50
C ALA A 70 15.44 -8.23 9.88
N GLU A 71 16.70 -8.55 10.20
CA GLU A 71 17.33 -8.18 11.49
C GLU A 71 17.62 -6.67 11.52
N GLN A 72 18.15 -6.14 10.44
CA GLN A 72 18.38 -4.70 10.30
C GLN A 72 17.04 -3.95 10.26
N VAL A 73 16.03 -4.46 9.56
CA VAL A 73 14.67 -3.92 9.57
C VAL A 73 14.12 -3.86 10.99
N ALA A 74 14.24 -4.93 11.78
CA ALA A 74 13.80 -4.95 13.16
C ALA A 74 14.47 -3.87 14.03
N THR A 75 15.71 -3.51 13.71
CA THR A 75 16.47 -2.47 14.39
C THR A 75 15.92 -1.08 14.09
N TRP A 76 15.51 -0.81 12.86
CA TRP A 76 14.94 0.49 12.48
C TRP A 76 13.66 0.84 13.28
N TRP A 77 12.79 -0.15 13.54
CA TRP A 77 11.57 0.05 14.33
C TRP A 77 11.78 -0.09 15.84
N ALA A 78 13.01 -0.28 16.32
CA ALA A 78 13.29 -0.34 17.74
C ALA A 78 13.04 1.02 18.41
N GLY A 79 11.84 1.17 19.01
CA GLY A 79 11.48 2.36 19.79
C GLY A 79 10.95 3.56 18.97
N LYS A 80 10.78 3.44 17.67
CA LYS A 80 10.23 4.50 16.80
C LYS A 80 8.97 4.01 16.08
N PRO A 81 7.88 4.82 16.01
CA PRO A 81 6.65 4.47 15.32
C PRO A 81 6.67 4.87 13.85
N TYR A 82 7.75 4.52 13.16
CA TYR A 82 7.87 4.86 11.74
C TYR A 82 6.74 4.25 10.93
N SER A 83 6.24 4.98 9.94
CA SER A 83 5.40 4.42 8.88
C SER A 83 6.18 3.34 8.13
N LEU A 84 5.48 2.32 7.70
CA LEU A 84 6.04 1.24 6.89
C LEU A 84 5.92 1.60 5.42
N LEU A 85 7.03 1.74 4.73
CA LEU A 85 7.07 1.97 3.30
C LEU A 85 7.61 0.75 2.56
N LEU A 86 7.17 0.56 1.34
CA LEU A 86 7.75 -0.35 0.36
C LEU A 86 8.51 0.48 -0.69
N ALA A 87 9.78 0.19 -0.90
CA ALA A 87 10.48 0.61 -2.11
C ALA A 87 10.01 -0.26 -3.27
N THR A 88 9.41 0.35 -4.29
CA THR A 88 8.95 -0.36 -5.48
C THR A 88 10.08 -0.58 -6.48
N GLY A 89 9.91 -1.53 -7.42
CA GLY A 89 10.91 -1.89 -8.44
C GLY A 89 11.79 -3.08 -8.05
N ALA A 90 11.99 -3.36 -6.77
CA ALA A 90 12.82 -4.45 -6.28
C ALA A 90 11.98 -5.70 -5.97
N GLY A 91 11.44 -6.33 -7.01
CA GLY A 91 10.60 -7.53 -6.89
C GLY A 91 9.10 -7.25 -6.76
N VAL A 92 8.70 -6.10 -6.23
CA VAL A 92 7.32 -5.69 -6.02
C VAL A 92 7.07 -4.32 -6.62
N ASP A 93 6.03 -4.21 -7.44
CA ASP A 93 5.45 -2.95 -7.91
C ASP A 93 4.01 -2.84 -7.41
N ALA A 94 3.40 -1.68 -7.55
CA ALA A 94 1.98 -1.50 -7.28
C ALA A 94 1.30 -0.68 -8.37
N ILE A 95 0.06 -1.05 -8.71
CA ILE A 95 -0.80 -0.23 -9.56
C ILE A 95 -1.76 0.51 -8.63
N GLU A 96 -1.64 1.84 -8.62
CA GLU A 96 -2.46 2.73 -7.84
C GLU A 96 -3.61 3.28 -8.67
N VAL A 97 -4.83 3.19 -8.14
CA VAL A 97 -6.05 3.64 -8.80
C VAL A 97 -6.99 4.31 -7.79
N ASP A 98 -8.00 5.03 -8.29
CA ASP A 98 -9.09 5.47 -7.42
C ASP A 98 -9.92 4.29 -6.86
N GLY A 99 -10.63 4.54 -5.75
CA GLY A 99 -11.33 3.47 -5.04
C GLY A 99 -12.52 2.89 -5.80
N ASP A 100 -13.17 3.61 -6.72
CA ASP A 100 -14.31 3.11 -7.47
C ASP A 100 -13.84 2.14 -8.56
N LEU A 101 -12.85 2.53 -9.34
CA LEU A 101 -12.20 1.65 -10.31
C LEU A 101 -11.57 0.44 -9.60
N GLY A 102 -10.90 0.67 -8.46
CA GLY A 102 -10.29 -0.38 -7.66
C GLY A 102 -11.30 -1.44 -7.19
N ARG A 103 -12.50 -1.01 -6.73
CA ARG A 103 -13.56 -1.95 -6.33
C ARG A 103 -14.09 -2.76 -7.52
N ARG A 104 -14.26 -2.14 -8.69
CA ARG A 104 -14.70 -2.84 -9.90
C ARG A 104 -13.66 -3.87 -10.35
N ALA A 105 -12.40 -3.48 -10.48
CA ALA A 105 -11.31 -4.38 -10.86
C ALA A 105 -11.14 -5.55 -9.88
N ALA A 106 -11.25 -5.30 -8.57
CA ALA A 106 -11.20 -6.37 -7.57
C ALA A 106 -12.34 -7.39 -7.70
N ARG A 107 -13.53 -6.98 -8.21
CA ARG A 107 -14.61 -7.92 -8.52
C ARG A 107 -14.27 -8.79 -9.73
N VAL A 108 -13.71 -8.19 -10.79
CA VAL A 108 -13.25 -8.92 -11.98
C VAL A 108 -12.20 -9.96 -11.56
N LEU A 109 -11.16 -9.56 -10.84
CA LEU A 109 -10.11 -10.46 -10.35
C LEU A 109 -10.67 -11.62 -9.51
N ARG A 110 -11.64 -11.34 -8.64
CA ARG A 110 -12.31 -12.36 -7.82
C ARG A 110 -13.11 -13.35 -8.68
N THR A 111 -13.80 -12.88 -9.72
CA THR A 111 -14.53 -13.75 -10.65
C THR A 111 -13.59 -14.67 -11.42
N LEU A 112 -12.39 -14.19 -11.74
CA LEU A 112 -11.34 -15.00 -12.35
C LEU A 112 -10.70 -16.02 -11.37
N GLY A 113 -11.06 -15.96 -10.07
CA GLY A 113 -10.52 -16.87 -9.06
C GLY A 113 -9.05 -16.64 -8.71
N PHE A 114 -8.52 -15.46 -9.03
CA PHE A 114 -7.11 -15.13 -8.82
C PHE A 114 -6.98 -14.08 -7.70
N PRO A 115 -6.56 -14.45 -6.49
CA PRO A 115 -6.35 -13.50 -5.42
C PRO A 115 -5.10 -12.65 -5.72
N VAL A 116 -5.25 -11.33 -5.58
CA VAL A 116 -4.19 -10.34 -5.72
C VAL A 116 -4.07 -9.57 -4.42
N PRO A 117 -2.89 -9.34 -3.86
CA PRO A 117 -2.75 -8.49 -2.69
C PRO A 117 -3.20 -7.06 -3.01
N ILE A 118 -4.06 -6.51 -2.13
CA ILE A 118 -4.64 -5.17 -2.33
C ILE A 118 -4.60 -4.42 -1.00
N ALA A 119 -4.06 -3.21 -1.02
CA ALA A 119 -4.19 -2.25 0.08
C ALA A 119 -5.08 -1.08 -0.33
N ALA A 120 -5.61 -0.36 0.66
CA ALA A 120 -6.35 0.87 0.43
C ALA A 120 -5.92 1.95 1.42
N THR A 121 -5.83 3.19 0.93
CA THR A 121 -5.55 4.37 1.74
C THR A 121 -6.85 5.04 2.19
N PRO A 122 -6.82 5.88 3.24
CA PRO A 122 -7.97 6.67 3.67
C PRO A 122 -8.48 7.64 2.59
N GLU A 123 -7.60 8.07 1.68
CA GLU A 123 -7.90 8.94 0.56
C GLU A 123 -8.59 8.21 -0.61
N SER A 124 -9.09 7.00 -0.35
CA SER A 124 -9.75 6.15 -1.35
C SER A 124 -8.84 5.76 -2.54
N ARG A 125 -7.52 5.68 -2.33
CA ARG A 125 -6.62 5.08 -3.31
C ARG A 125 -6.48 3.60 -3.03
N TRP A 126 -6.50 2.77 -4.07
CA TRP A 126 -6.29 1.34 -4.01
C TRP A 126 -4.98 0.97 -4.69
N LEU A 127 -4.23 0.08 -4.04
CA LEU A 127 -2.92 -0.39 -4.47
C LEU A 127 -2.99 -1.88 -4.74
N PHE A 128 -2.84 -2.29 -5.99
CA PHE A 128 -2.75 -3.68 -6.42
C PHE A 128 -1.29 -4.06 -6.55
N PHE A 129 -0.83 -5.03 -5.77
CA PHE A 129 0.57 -5.43 -5.77
C PHE A 129 0.85 -6.47 -6.85
N THR A 130 1.92 -6.25 -7.59
CA THR A 130 2.35 -7.08 -8.74
C THR A 130 3.83 -7.35 -8.69
N ARG A 131 4.31 -8.31 -9.47
CA ARG A 131 5.75 -8.45 -9.71
C ARG A 131 6.27 -7.24 -10.45
N SER A 132 7.50 -6.82 -10.12
CA SER A 132 8.16 -5.71 -10.78
C SER A 132 8.52 -6.00 -12.24
N GLY A 133 8.83 -4.91 -12.97
CA GLY A 133 9.27 -4.95 -14.37
C GLY A 133 8.14 -4.84 -15.40
N GLY A 134 6.92 -4.50 -14.97
CA GLY A 134 5.83 -4.16 -15.88
C GLY A 134 5.91 -2.72 -16.38
N THR A 135 5.15 -2.43 -17.44
CA THR A 135 4.89 -1.06 -17.92
C THR A 135 3.39 -0.78 -17.87
N LEU A 136 2.99 0.45 -17.67
CA LEU A 136 1.58 0.83 -17.68
C LEU A 136 1.02 0.76 -19.10
N HIS A 137 -0.15 0.12 -19.26
CA HIS A 137 -0.87 0.11 -20.52
C HIS A 137 -1.35 1.54 -20.85
N HIS A 138 -1.21 1.97 -22.09
CA HIS A 138 -1.49 3.34 -22.50
C HIS A 138 -2.95 3.75 -22.27
N ASP A 139 -3.90 2.85 -22.48
CA ASP A 139 -5.32 3.12 -22.27
C ASP A 139 -5.68 3.39 -20.80
N LEU A 140 -4.85 2.95 -19.84
CA LEU A 140 -5.05 3.22 -18.43
C LEU A 140 -4.54 4.59 -17.99
N SER A 141 -3.70 5.24 -18.80
CA SER A 141 -3.10 6.53 -18.45
C SER A 141 -4.14 7.65 -18.31
N ASP A 142 -5.29 7.54 -19.00
CA ASP A 142 -6.37 8.52 -18.96
C ASP A 142 -7.36 8.30 -17.80
N HIS A 143 -7.17 7.25 -17.00
CA HIS A 143 -8.08 6.81 -15.94
C HIS A 143 -7.55 7.00 -14.51
N ASP A 144 -6.63 7.94 -14.28
CA ASP A 144 -5.99 8.17 -12.97
C ASP A 144 -5.36 6.89 -12.40
N VAL A 145 -4.74 6.10 -13.27
CA VAL A 145 -4.00 4.88 -12.93
C VAL A 145 -2.51 5.19 -12.96
N THR A 146 -1.81 4.84 -11.90
CA THR A 146 -0.36 5.06 -11.78
C THR A 146 0.33 3.74 -11.48
N LEU A 147 1.38 3.43 -12.23
CA LEU A 147 2.30 2.34 -11.89
C LEU A 147 3.40 2.87 -10.99
N ARG A 148 3.42 2.41 -9.74
CA ARG A 148 4.49 2.64 -8.77
C ARG A 148 5.55 1.58 -8.97
N ALA A 149 6.67 1.96 -9.56
CA ALA A 149 7.76 1.07 -9.98
C ALA A 149 9.12 1.54 -9.45
N GLU A 150 10.20 1.17 -10.10
CA GLU A 150 11.56 1.52 -9.68
C GLU A 150 11.74 3.02 -9.42
N GLY A 151 12.38 3.32 -8.29
CA GLY A 151 12.66 4.70 -7.86
C GLY A 151 11.54 5.37 -7.08
N ASP A 152 10.45 4.66 -6.79
CA ASP A 152 9.31 5.17 -6.02
C ASP A 152 9.14 4.40 -4.70
N TRP A 153 8.23 4.87 -3.85
CA TRP A 153 7.82 4.19 -2.63
C TRP A 153 6.34 4.39 -2.37
N ILE A 154 5.76 3.47 -1.62
CA ILE A 154 4.36 3.52 -1.19
C ILE A 154 4.23 3.19 0.29
N ALA A 155 3.21 3.75 0.96
CA ALA A 155 2.89 3.38 2.33
C ALA A 155 2.16 2.03 2.36
N LEU A 156 2.64 1.12 3.22
CA LEU A 156 2.02 -0.19 3.45
C LEU A 156 1.18 -0.21 4.74
N PRO A 157 0.17 -1.07 4.82
CA PRO A 157 -0.54 -1.31 6.07
C PRO A 157 0.40 -1.83 7.18
N PRO A 158 0.20 -1.45 8.43
CA PRO A 158 -0.79 -0.53 8.98
C PRO A 158 -0.25 0.91 9.18
N SER A 159 0.39 1.48 8.17
CA SER A 159 0.99 2.82 8.27
C SER A 159 -0.04 3.89 8.54
N PRO A 160 0.21 4.76 9.54
CA PRO A 160 -0.56 5.95 9.73
C PRO A 160 -0.24 6.95 8.61
N VAL A 161 -1.29 7.56 8.06
CA VAL A 161 -1.23 8.67 7.12
C VAL A 161 -2.08 9.83 7.63
N GLN A 162 -2.12 10.96 6.92
CA GLN A 162 -2.74 12.18 7.44
C GLN A 162 -4.20 12.00 7.87
N HIS A 163 -4.99 11.22 7.12
CA HIS A 163 -6.43 11.06 7.33
C HIS A 163 -6.84 9.69 7.86
N GLY A 164 -5.90 8.89 8.34
CA GLY A 164 -6.19 7.58 8.88
C GLY A 164 -5.04 6.60 8.80
N VAL A 165 -5.36 5.35 8.48
CA VAL A 165 -4.39 4.25 8.41
C VAL A 165 -4.58 3.51 7.09
N VAL A 166 -3.49 3.17 6.42
CA VAL A 166 -3.51 2.27 5.28
C VAL A 166 -3.88 0.87 5.75
N HIS A 167 -4.73 0.15 5.02
CA HIS A 167 -5.18 -1.17 5.43
C HIS A 167 -5.22 -2.16 4.27
N TRP A 168 -5.04 -3.44 4.58
CA TRP A 168 -5.20 -4.52 3.61
C TRP A 168 -6.68 -4.74 3.27
N ARG A 169 -7.00 -4.84 2.00
CA ARG A 169 -8.25 -5.40 1.47
C ARG A 169 -8.10 -6.88 1.20
N VAL A 170 -6.96 -7.26 0.67
CA VAL A 170 -6.52 -8.64 0.49
C VAL A 170 -5.07 -8.71 0.94
N LYS A 171 -4.81 -9.48 1.97
CA LYS A 171 -3.44 -9.64 2.49
C LYS A 171 -2.60 -10.51 1.57
N PRO A 172 -1.27 -10.29 1.51
CA PRO A 172 -0.35 -11.13 0.73
C PRO A 172 -0.40 -12.62 1.12
N GLU A 173 -0.68 -12.94 2.40
CA GLU A 173 -0.80 -14.32 2.88
C GLU A 173 -1.96 -15.07 2.22
N VAL A 174 -3.07 -14.38 1.93
CA VAL A 174 -4.23 -14.96 1.22
C VAL A 174 -3.84 -15.37 -0.20
N CYS A 175 -2.85 -14.69 -0.77
CA CYS A 175 -2.29 -14.97 -2.09
C CYS A 175 -1.08 -15.92 -2.03
N SER A 176 -0.82 -16.55 -0.87
CA SER A 176 0.37 -17.39 -0.65
C SER A 176 1.68 -16.68 -1.04
N TRP A 177 1.73 -15.34 -0.88
CA TRP A 177 2.85 -14.49 -1.24
C TRP A 177 3.20 -14.48 -2.74
N VAL A 178 2.31 -15.01 -3.59
CA VAL A 178 2.49 -15.02 -5.04
C VAL A 178 1.93 -13.73 -5.63
N LEU A 179 2.81 -12.97 -6.28
CA LEU A 179 2.43 -11.74 -6.98
C LEU A 179 2.15 -12.03 -8.46
N PRO A 180 1.03 -11.53 -9.02
CA PRO A 180 0.75 -11.66 -10.44
C PRO A 180 1.67 -10.78 -11.28
N PRO A 181 1.82 -11.07 -12.58
CA PRO A 181 2.37 -10.11 -13.52
C PRO A 181 1.49 -8.86 -13.58
N SER A 182 2.11 -7.68 -13.74
CA SER A 182 1.41 -6.38 -13.83
C SER A 182 0.27 -6.40 -14.87
N ARG A 183 0.50 -6.98 -16.05
CA ARG A 183 -0.49 -7.09 -17.13
C ARG A 183 -1.81 -7.72 -16.68
N PHE A 184 -1.75 -8.72 -15.79
CA PHE A 184 -2.95 -9.42 -15.32
C PHE A 184 -3.90 -8.50 -14.54
N VAL A 185 -3.35 -7.62 -13.72
CA VAL A 185 -4.11 -6.60 -13.00
C VAL A 185 -4.60 -5.51 -13.97
N GLN A 186 -3.78 -5.14 -14.94
CA GLN A 186 -4.14 -4.13 -15.93
C GLN A 186 -5.28 -4.61 -16.85
N ASP A 187 -5.29 -5.88 -17.26
CA ASP A 187 -6.40 -6.45 -18.03
C ASP A 187 -7.72 -6.36 -17.25
N ALA A 188 -7.69 -6.64 -15.94
CA ALA A 188 -8.87 -6.51 -15.08
C ALA A 188 -9.31 -5.05 -14.86
N LEU A 189 -8.36 -4.10 -14.87
CA LEU A 189 -8.65 -2.67 -14.81
C LEU A 189 -9.29 -2.18 -16.10
N LEU A 190 -8.80 -2.59 -17.26
CA LEU A 190 -9.38 -2.27 -18.57
C LEU A 190 -10.82 -2.80 -18.67
N GLU A 191 -11.04 -4.06 -18.29
CA GLU A 191 -12.40 -4.63 -18.23
C GLU A 191 -13.31 -3.83 -17.29
N ALA A 192 -12.77 -3.38 -16.15
CA ALA A 192 -13.54 -2.58 -15.19
C ALA A 192 -13.81 -1.15 -15.68
N VAL A 193 -12.98 -0.56 -16.53
CA VAL A 193 -13.22 0.74 -17.19
C VAL A 193 -14.36 0.61 -18.17
N ASP A 194 -14.37 -0.42 -18.98
CA ASP A 194 -15.37 -0.63 -20.05
C ASP A 194 -16.73 -1.08 -19.52
N ALA A 195 -16.81 -1.64 -18.31
CA ALA A 195 -18.05 -2.13 -17.72
C ALA A 195 -18.94 -0.96 -17.26
N PRO A 196 -20.14 -0.77 -17.81
CA PRO A 196 -21.07 0.27 -17.37
C PRO A 196 -21.52 0.00 -15.92
N GLU A 197 -21.65 1.06 -15.12
CA GLU A 197 -22.06 0.97 -13.69
C GLU A 197 -23.35 0.20 -13.45
N SER A 198 -24.25 0.14 -14.42
CA SER A 198 -25.56 -0.50 -14.31
C SER A 198 -25.53 -2.04 -14.36
N THR A 199 -24.49 -2.66 -14.88
CA THR A 199 -24.43 -4.14 -15.01
C THR A 199 -24.14 -4.83 -13.67
N LEU A 200 -23.64 -4.11 -12.68
CA LEU A 200 -23.24 -4.66 -11.39
C LEU A 200 -24.35 -4.71 -10.34
N VAL A 201 -25.46 -3.98 -10.55
CA VAL A 201 -26.63 -4.00 -9.64
C VAL A 201 -27.57 -5.16 -9.97
N SER A 202 -27.63 -5.61 -11.22
CA SER A 202 -28.57 -6.63 -11.66
C SER A 202 -28.24 -8.06 -11.23
N ALA A 203 -26.98 -8.35 -10.92
CA ALA A 203 -26.58 -9.69 -10.45
C ALA A 203 -26.95 -9.98 -8.98
N PHE A 204 -27.31 -8.95 -8.21
CA PHE A 204 -27.69 -9.10 -6.78
C PHE A 204 -29.19 -9.30 -6.59
N VAL A 205 -30.03 -8.97 -7.58
CA VAL A 205 -31.49 -9.09 -7.51
C VAL A 205 -32.02 -10.45 -8.03
N ALA A 206 -31.17 -11.24 -8.69
CA ALA A 206 -31.57 -12.53 -9.29
C ALA A 206 -31.25 -13.76 -8.42
N ALA A 207 -30.87 -13.56 -7.15
CA ALA A 207 -30.47 -14.65 -6.21
C ALA A 207 -31.32 -14.67 -4.92
N ASP A 208 -32.58 -14.15 -4.95
CA ASP A 208 -33.58 -14.37 -3.91
C ASP A 208 -34.68 -15.29 -4.43
#